data_1d23abd9e00395f8f2d69c819832ead6
#
_entry.id   1d23abd9e00395f8f2d69c819832ead6
#
_cell.length_a   1.000
_cell.length_b   1.000
_cell.length_c   1.000
_cell.angle_alpha   90.00
_cell.angle_beta   90.00
_cell.angle_gamma   90.00
#
_symmetry.space_group_name_H-M   'P 1'
#
loop_
_entity.id
_entity.type
_entity.pdbx_description
1 polymer ?
#
loop_
_entity_poly.entity_id
_entity_poly.type
_entity_poly.pdbx_seq_one_letter_code
_entity_poly.pdbx_strand_id
1 'polypeptide(L)'
;MLRGFATINYWTDDLEAATRWYAELLGIQPYFQRPGPDGRLAYAEFRIGDYQHELGLVDRRFAPEGTAAEPGGVITYWHVDDVSAAFERLLSMGAKQYQPITPRGDQGFVTAAVVDPFGNVLGIMYNPHYLEILQSSGRA
;
A
#
# COMPACT_ATOMS: atom_id res chain seq x y z
N MET A 1 2.24 -18.75 -16.30
CA MET A 1 3.46 -18.32 -15.60
C MET A 1 3.29 -16.91 -15.08
N LEU A 2 3.64 -16.69 -13.80
CA LEU A 2 3.56 -15.38 -13.17
C LEU A 2 4.68 -14.49 -13.72
N ARG A 3 4.32 -13.28 -14.19
CA ARG A 3 5.29 -12.34 -14.79
C ARG A 3 5.69 -11.21 -13.86
N GLY A 4 4.92 -10.96 -12.81
CA GLY A 4 5.14 -9.90 -11.84
C GLY A 4 3.82 -9.42 -11.25
N PHE A 5 3.89 -8.43 -10.38
CA PHE A 5 2.70 -7.82 -9.83
C PHE A 5 1.95 -7.05 -10.91
N ALA A 6 0.65 -7.26 -10.99
CA ALA A 6 -0.23 -6.42 -11.81
C ALA A 6 -0.83 -5.31 -10.96
N THR A 7 -1.51 -5.68 -9.87
CA THR A 7 -2.16 -4.72 -8.99
C THR A 7 -2.31 -5.29 -7.59
N ILE A 8 -2.39 -4.41 -6.60
CA ILE A 8 -2.73 -4.74 -5.22
C ILE A 8 -4.02 -4.01 -4.90
N ASN A 9 -5.03 -4.73 -4.41
CA ASN A 9 -6.33 -4.16 -4.06
C ASN A 9 -6.52 -4.09 -2.55
N TYR A 10 -6.91 -2.92 -2.07
CA TYR A 10 -7.38 -2.69 -0.71
C TYR A 10 -8.89 -2.45 -0.73
N TRP A 11 -9.59 -3.09 0.20
CA TRP A 11 -11.04 -2.92 0.38
C TRP A 11 -11.31 -1.80 1.38
N THR A 12 -12.33 -1.01 1.13
CA THR A 12 -12.72 0.06 2.04
C THR A 12 -14.23 0.27 2.03
N ASP A 13 -14.77 0.61 3.20
CA ASP A 13 -16.19 0.99 3.34
C ASP A 13 -16.43 2.46 2.96
N ASP A 14 -15.36 3.27 2.92
CA ASP A 14 -15.42 4.68 2.52
C ASP A 14 -14.35 4.97 1.48
N LEU A 15 -14.68 4.70 0.23
CA LEU A 15 -13.72 4.81 -0.87
C LEU A 15 -13.26 6.24 -1.13
N GLU A 16 -14.14 7.23 -0.98
CA GLU A 16 -13.77 8.62 -1.18
C GLU A 16 -12.77 9.08 -0.12
N ALA A 17 -13.00 8.75 1.14
CA ALA A 17 -12.07 9.07 2.22
C ALA A 17 -10.73 8.34 2.04
N ALA A 18 -10.76 7.07 1.66
CA ALA A 18 -9.53 6.30 1.39
C ALA A 18 -8.74 6.89 0.23
N THR A 19 -9.42 7.29 -0.84
CA THR A 19 -8.77 7.92 -1.99
C THR A 19 -8.05 9.21 -1.59
N ARG A 20 -8.69 10.06 -0.77
CA ARG A 20 -8.05 11.28 -0.27
C ARG A 20 -6.85 10.97 0.62
N TRP A 21 -6.98 9.99 1.51
CA TRP A 21 -5.90 9.61 2.43
C TRP A 21 -4.66 9.11 1.67
N TYR A 22 -4.88 8.22 0.70
CA TYR A 22 -3.76 7.69 -0.11
C TYR A 22 -3.18 8.77 -1.04
N ALA A 23 -3.99 9.67 -1.57
CA ALA A 23 -3.48 10.79 -2.36
C ALA A 23 -2.56 11.70 -1.52
N GLU A 24 -2.92 11.96 -0.27
CA GLU A 24 -2.07 12.70 0.66
C GLU A 24 -0.78 11.96 0.99
N LEU A 25 -0.89 10.67 1.34
CA LEU A 25 0.27 9.83 1.66
C LEU A 25 1.27 9.78 0.49
N LEU A 26 0.77 9.56 -0.71
CA LEU A 26 1.59 9.35 -1.90
C LEU A 26 2.00 10.66 -2.58
N GLY A 27 1.35 11.76 -2.26
CA GLY A 27 1.60 13.05 -2.92
C GLY A 27 1.17 13.09 -4.40
N ILE A 28 0.25 12.21 -4.80
CA ILE A 28 -0.27 12.12 -6.17
C ILE A 28 -1.78 11.89 -6.14
N GLN A 29 -2.44 12.17 -7.26
CA GLN A 29 -3.85 11.84 -7.43
C GLN A 29 -4.01 10.50 -8.14
N PRO A 30 -5.14 9.79 -7.96
CA PRO A 30 -5.39 8.58 -8.74
C PRO A 30 -5.42 8.92 -10.23
N TYR A 31 -4.78 8.09 -11.04
CA TYR A 31 -4.79 8.32 -12.49
C TYR A 31 -6.02 7.70 -13.17
N PHE A 32 -6.73 6.82 -12.47
CA PHE A 32 -7.91 6.14 -12.98
C PHE A 32 -8.95 5.99 -11.87
N GLN A 33 -10.21 6.25 -12.21
CA GLN A 33 -11.33 6.07 -11.30
C GLN A 33 -12.51 5.52 -12.10
N ARG A 34 -13.33 4.68 -11.45
CA ARG A 34 -14.53 4.11 -12.07
C ARG A 34 -15.71 4.22 -11.13
N PRO A 35 -16.85 4.78 -11.58
CA PRO A 35 -18.09 4.71 -10.83
C PRO A 35 -18.71 3.32 -10.92
N GLY A 36 -19.48 2.95 -9.90
CA GLY A 36 -20.29 1.75 -9.92
C GLY A 36 -21.63 1.98 -10.61
N PRO A 37 -22.49 0.94 -10.63
CA PRO A 37 -23.80 1.02 -11.27
C PRO A 37 -24.73 2.10 -10.69
N ASP A 38 -24.51 2.49 -9.43
CA ASP A 38 -25.28 3.53 -8.73
C ASP A 38 -24.69 4.94 -8.89
N GLY A 39 -23.64 5.10 -9.69
CA GLY A 39 -22.95 6.36 -9.91
C GLY A 39 -21.95 6.74 -8.84
N ARG A 40 -21.91 6.04 -7.70
CA ARG A 40 -20.89 6.26 -6.67
C ARG A 40 -19.57 5.65 -7.09
N LEU A 41 -18.46 6.26 -6.64
CA LEU A 41 -17.12 5.74 -6.87
C LEU A 41 -17.05 4.27 -6.40
N ALA A 42 -16.55 3.39 -7.26
CA ALA A 42 -16.38 1.95 -6.97
C ALA A 42 -14.92 1.54 -6.92
N TYR A 43 -14.05 2.28 -7.62
CA TYR A 43 -12.65 1.93 -7.78
C TYR A 43 -11.81 3.18 -8.03
N ALA A 44 -10.63 3.25 -7.38
CA ALA A 44 -9.61 4.26 -7.65
C ALA A 44 -8.26 3.57 -7.73
N GLU A 45 -7.40 4.01 -8.63
CA GLU A 45 -6.12 3.37 -8.88
C GLU A 45 -5.00 4.40 -8.93
N PHE A 46 -3.92 4.08 -8.20
CA PHE A 46 -2.68 4.86 -8.17
C PHE A 46 -1.54 4.06 -8.81
N ARG A 47 -0.57 4.76 -9.36
CA ARG A 47 0.73 4.19 -9.73
C ARG A 47 1.79 4.68 -8.77
N ILE A 48 2.54 3.73 -8.19
CA ILE A 48 3.42 4.00 -7.08
C ILE A 48 4.86 3.69 -7.42
N GLY A 49 5.73 4.68 -7.18
CA GLY A 49 7.16 4.49 -7.07
C GLY A 49 7.88 4.19 -8.38
N ASP A 50 9.06 3.66 -8.25
CA ASP A 50 10.04 3.48 -9.31
C ASP A 50 9.55 2.57 -10.44
N TYR A 51 8.74 1.57 -10.09
CA TYR A 51 8.22 0.57 -11.05
C TYR A 51 6.79 0.85 -11.49
N GLN A 52 6.19 1.96 -11.03
CA GLN A 52 4.80 2.30 -11.35
C GLN A 52 3.82 1.17 -11.01
N HIS A 53 4.02 0.55 -9.85
CA HIS A 53 3.12 -0.48 -9.37
C HIS A 53 1.72 0.07 -9.13
N GLU A 54 0.71 -0.71 -9.47
CA GLU A 54 -0.68 -0.31 -9.30
C GLU A 54 -1.17 -0.63 -7.88
N LEU A 55 -1.77 0.35 -7.24
CA LEU A 55 -2.56 0.18 -6.02
C LEU A 55 -3.99 0.54 -6.32
N GLY A 56 -4.89 -0.42 -6.19
CA GLY A 56 -6.32 -0.23 -6.32
C GLY A 56 -6.99 -0.09 -4.96
N LEU A 57 -7.87 0.88 -4.85
CA LEU A 57 -8.79 1.01 -3.72
C LEU A 57 -10.17 0.64 -4.24
N VAL A 58 -10.84 -0.30 -3.58
CA VAL A 58 -12.08 -0.88 -4.07
C VAL A 58 -13.14 -0.78 -2.97
N ASP A 59 -14.33 -0.36 -3.33
CA ASP A 59 -15.46 -0.38 -2.42
C ASP A 59 -15.72 -1.81 -1.95
N ARG A 60 -15.82 -2.01 -0.64
CA ARG A 60 -15.99 -3.34 -0.02
C ARG A 60 -17.23 -4.06 -0.50
N ARG A 61 -18.27 -3.36 -0.98
CA ARG A 61 -19.46 -4.00 -1.54
C ARG A 61 -19.15 -4.93 -2.74
N PHE A 62 -17.99 -4.75 -3.37
CA PHE A 62 -17.53 -5.60 -4.48
C PHE A 62 -16.52 -6.65 -4.05
N ALA A 63 -16.23 -6.78 -2.77
CA ALA A 63 -15.31 -7.78 -2.27
C ALA A 63 -15.88 -9.19 -2.47
N PRO A 64 -15.03 -10.18 -2.79
CA PRO A 64 -15.48 -11.57 -2.86
C PRO A 64 -16.08 -12.02 -1.53
N GLU A 65 -17.05 -12.94 -1.62
CA GLU A 65 -17.57 -13.60 -0.44
C GLU A 65 -16.44 -14.27 0.34
N GLY A 66 -16.45 -14.12 1.67
CA GLY A 66 -15.40 -14.65 2.52
C GLY A 66 -14.18 -13.76 2.70
N THR A 67 -14.19 -12.55 2.12
CA THR A 67 -13.12 -11.57 2.37
C THR A 67 -13.08 -11.25 3.86
N ALA A 68 -11.88 -11.31 4.45
CA ALA A 68 -11.69 -11.06 5.88
C ALA A 68 -12.09 -9.63 6.25
N ALA A 69 -12.83 -9.50 7.37
CA ALA A 69 -13.24 -8.20 7.89
C ALA A 69 -12.14 -7.57 8.76
N GLU A 70 -11.31 -8.39 9.40
CA GLU A 70 -10.24 -7.93 10.27
C GLU A 70 -8.90 -7.87 9.52
N PRO A 71 -8.00 -6.93 9.89
CA PRO A 71 -6.66 -6.87 9.30
C PRO A 71 -5.88 -8.16 9.50
N GLY A 72 -5.25 -8.66 8.44
CA GLY A 72 -4.45 -9.88 8.51
C GLY A 72 -4.12 -10.45 7.14
N GLY A 73 -3.54 -11.64 7.14
CA GLY A 73 -3.16 -12.34 5.92
C GLY A 73 -1.85 -11.83 5.33
N VAL A 74 -1.84 -11.59 4.04
CA VAL A 74 -0.65 -11.12 3.31
C VAL A 74 -0.28 -9.71 3.76
N ILE A 75 1.02 -9.48 3.97
CA ILE A 75 1.55 -8.13 4.17
C ILE A 75 2.31 -7.75 2.92
N THR A 76 1.88 -6.68 2.27
CA THR A 76 2.60 -6.07 1.17
C THR A 76 3.56 -5.04 1.72
N TYR A 77 4.87 -5.23 1.49
CA TYR A 77 5.88 -4.28 1.94
C TYR A 77 6.30 -3.36 0.79
N TRP A 78 6.15 -2.06 1.00
CA TRP A 78 6.65 -1.04 0.09
C TRP A 78 8.06 -0.61 0.53
N HIS A 79 8.98 -0.52 -0.41
CA HIS A 79 10.32 0.00 -0.09
C HIS A 79 10.25 1.47 0.27
N VAL A 80 10.92 1.86 1.35
CA VAL A 80 11.13 3.26 1.75
C VAL A 80 12.59 3.46 2.11
N ASP A 81 13.08 4.68 1.93
CA ASP A 81 14.48 5.00 2.23
C ASP A 81 14.73 5.15 3.73
N ASP A 82 13.73 5.59 4.48
CA ASP A 82 13.80 5.79 5.94
C ASP A 82 12.55 5.21 6.59
N VAL A 83 12.69 4.01 7.17
CA VAL A 83 11.58 3.29 7.79
C VAL A 83 11.00 4.07 8.98
N SER A 84 11.87 4.67 9.81
CA SER A 84 11.43 5.41 10.99
C SER A 84 10.61 6.64 10.60
N ALA A 85 11.08 7.42 9.63
CA ALA A 85 10.36 8.60 9.15
C ALA A 85 9.03 8.22 8.50
N ALA A 86 9.02 7.18 7.68
CA ALA A 86 7.80 6.70 7.02
C ALA A 86 6.78 6.18 8.05
N PHE A 87 7.25 5.44 9.06
CA PHE A 87 6.39 4.91 10.11
C PHE A 87 5.74 6.03 10.92
N GLU A 88 6.53 7.02 11.35
CA GLU A 88 6.01 8.18 12.08
C GLU A 88 4.98 8.97 11.26
N ARG A 89 5.24 9.16 9.96
CA ARG A 89 4.30 9.83 9.07
C ARG A 89 2.97 9.06 8.99
N LEU A 90 3.02 7.75 8.82
CA LEU A 90 1.82 6.92 8.76
C LEU A 90 1.01 7.01 10.06
N LEU A 91 1.67 6.96 11.22
CA LEU A 91 0.99 7.12 12.51
C LEU A 91 0.38 8.52 12.65
N SER A 92 1.08 9.57 12.20
CA SER A 92 0.55 10.94 12.24
C SER A 92 -0.67 11.13 11.34
N MET A 93 -0.82 10.30 10.32
CA MET A 93 -1.96 10.31 9.41
C MET A 93 -3.13 9.40 9.86
N GLY A 94 -3.05 8.85 11.08
CA GLY A 94 -4.14 8.06 11.66
C GLY A 94 -4.01 6.56 11.50
N ALA A 95 -2.94 6.05 10.91
CA ALA A 95 -2.66 4.62 10.89
C ALA A 95 -2.23 4.15 12.29
N LYS A 96 -2.38 2.86 12.55
CA LYS A 96 -2.01 2.25 13.83
C LYS A 96 -0.93 1.20 13.62
N GLN A 97 -0.02 1.06 14.57
CA GLN A 97 1.01 0.03 14.51
C GLN A 97 0.38 -1.36 14.40
N TYR A 98 0.85 -2.14 13.44
CA TYR A 98 0.55 -3.58 13.29
C TYR A 98 1.77 -4.41 13.66
N GLN A 99 2.94 -4.08 13.12
CA GLN A 99 4.24 -4.64 13.50
C GLN A 99 5.20 -3.49 13.79
N PRO A 100 5.99 -3.56 14.88
CA PRO A 100 6.97 -2.52 15.18
C PRO A 100 8.11 -2.51 14.16
N ILE A 101 8.85 -1.41 14.12
CA ILE A 101 10.09 -1.33 13.35
C ILE A 101 11.03 -2.41 13.84
N THR A 102 11.43 -3.34 12.96
CA THR A 102 12.19 -4.52 13.33
C THR A 102 13.33 -4.75 12.34
N PRO A 103 14.58 -4.70 12.78
CA PRO A 103 15.71 -5.18 11.97
C PRO A 103 15.56 -6.68 11.70
N ARG A 104 15.88 -7.08 10.46
CA ARG A 104 15.82 -8.47 10.04
C ARG A 104 17.22 -8.93 9.64
N GLY A 105 17.92 -9.57 10.57
CA GLY A 105 19.31 -9.97 10.37
C GLY A 105 20.27 -8.76 10.46
N ASP A 106 21.43 -8.90 9.83
CA ASP A 106 22.54 -7.93 9.92
C ASP A 106 22.91 -7.29 8.55
N GLN A 107 22.08 -7.52 7.52
CA GLN A 107 22.35 -7.07 6.16
C GLN A 107 21.59 -5.78 5.78
N GLY A 108 20.96 -5.12 6.74
CA GLY A 108 20.29 -3.84 6.52
C GLY A 108 18.78 -3.91 6.27
N PHE A 109 18.19 -5.10 6.26
CA PHE A 109 16.73 -5.23 6.11
C PHE A 109 16.03 -4.75 7.38
N VAL A 110 15.04 -3.88 7.22
CA VAL A 110 14.21 -3.38 8.31
C VAL A 110 12.76 -3.39 7.84
N THR A 111 11.87 -3.92 8.66
CA THR A 111 10.44 -3.98 8.35
C THR A 111 9.60 -3.30 9.42
N ALA A 112 8.45 -2.79 9.02
CA ALA A 112 7.39 -2.33 9.90
C ALA A 112 6.05 -2.46 9.17
N ALA A 113 4.96 -2.47 9.90
CA ALA A 113 3.64 -2.47 9.29
C ALA A 113 2.64 -1.70 10.16
N VAL A 114 1.68 -1.09 9.50
CA VAL A 114 0.58 -0.39 10.12
C VAL A 114 -0.74 -0.95 9.59
N VAL A 115 -1.82 -0.66 10.31
CA VAL A 115 -3.18 -0.77 9.78
C VAL A 115 -3.59 0.63 9.38
N ASP A 116 -3.98 0.82 8.13
CA ASP A 116 -4.46 2.12 7.66
C ASP A 116 -5.83 2.46 8.32
N PRO A 117 -6.33 3.70 8.19
CA PRO A 117 -7.61 4.07 8.82
C PRO A 117 -8.82 3.29 8.29
N PHE A 118 -8.65 2.47 7.27
CA PHE A 118 -9.72 1.73 6.59
C PHE A 118 -9.64 0.22 6.85
N GLY A 119 -8.71 -0.23 7.70
CA GLY A 119 -8.59 -1.63 8.10
C GLY A 119 -7.66 -2.48 7.24
N ASN A 120 -6.82 -1.89 6.41
CA ASN A 120 -5.87 -2.61 5.56
C ASN A 120 -4.47 -2.59 6.15
N VAL A 121 -3.75 -3.72 6.05
CA VAL A 121 -2.36 -3.80 6.48
C VAL A 121 -1.46 -3.20 5.40
N LEU A 122 -0.68 -2.21 5.79
CA LEU A 122 0.29 -1.51 4.94
C LEU A 122 1.69 -1.74 5.52
N GLY A 123 2.50 -2.52 4.82
CA GLY A 123 3.89 -2.78 5.20
C GLY A 123 4.85 -1.80 4.55
N ILE A 124 5.89 -1.45 5.28
CA ILE A 124 7.01 -0.68 4.77
C ILE A 124 8.31 -1.37 5.13
N MET A 125 9.32 -1.24 4.30
CA MET A 125 10.63 -1.80 4.61
C MET A 125 11.76 -1.06 3.89
N TYR A 126 12.93 -1.12 4.48
CA TYR A 126 14.17 -0.87 3.75
C TYR A 126 14.66 -2.23 3.23
N ASN A 127 14.81 -2.35 1.92
CA ASN A 127 15.19 -3.60 1.28
C ASN A 127 16.36 -3.40 0.32
N PRO A 128 17.59 -3.80 0.71
CA PRO A 128 18.76 -3.66 -0.17
C PRO A 128 18.60 -4.37 -1.52
N HIS A 129 17.89 -5.50 -1.57
CA HIS A 129 17.66 -6.22 -2.82
C HIS A 129 16.78 -5.43 -3.79
N TYR A 130 15.81 -4.65 -3.27
CA TYR A 130 15.01 -3.76 -4.09
C TYR A 130 15.91 -2.75 -4.83
N LEU A 131 16.85 -2.13 -4.09
CA LEU A 131 17.77 -1.15 -4.65
C LEU A 131 18.74 -1.77 -5.67
N GLU A 132 19.22 -2.98 -5.41
CA GLU A 132 20.09 -3.71 -6.33
C GLU A 132 19.39 -3.98 -7.67
N ILE A 133 18.15 -4.45 -7.62
CA ILE A 133 17.36 -4.72 -8.83
C ILE A 133 17.04 -3.42 -9.57
N LEU A 134 16.67 -2.38 -8.85
CA LEU A 134 16.39 -1.07 -9.43
C LEU A 134 17.62 -0.54 -10.17
N GLN A 135 18.79 -0.59 -9.53
CA GLN A 135 20.04 -0.15 -10.11
C GLN A 135 20.41 -0.98 -11.36
N SER A 136 20.28 -2.30 -11.28
CA SER A 136 20.60 -3.19 -12.41
C SER A 136 19.63 -3.02 -13.58
N SER A 137 18.42 -2.55 -13.35
CA SER A 137 17.43 -2.28 -14.40
C SER A 137 17.64 -0.94 -15.12
N GLY A 138 18.58 -0.10 -14.62
CA GLY A 138 18.82 1.23 -15.17
C GLY A 138 17.77 2.27 -14.79
N ARG A 139 16.92 2.01 -13.80
CA ARG A 139 15.86 2.93 -13.35
C ARG A 139 16.29 3.85 -12.20
N ALA A 140 17.39 3.50 -11.57
CA ALA A 140 17.92 4.29 -10.46
C ALA A 140 18.70 5.52 -10.94
#